data_bc6e8c4bfea5ffe6a883b2b84eb6f943
#
_entry.id   bc6e8c4bfea5ffe6a883b2b84eb6f943
#
_cell.length_a   1.000
_cell.length_b   1.000
_cell.length_c   1.000
_cell.angle_alpha   90.00
_cell.angle_beta   90.00
_cell.angle_gamma   90.00
#
_symmetry.space_group_name_H-M   'P 1'
#
loop_
_entity.id
_entity.type
_entity.pdbx_description
1 polymer ?
#
loop_
_entity_poly.entity_id
_entity_poly.type
_entity_poly.pdbx_seq_one_letter_code
_entity_poly.pdbx_strand_id
1 'polypeptide(L)'
;MTPQTPLASGRDADVFALDGDRVLRRNRDGRSPAAEAAVMAHVTGHGFPAPRVHAVDGADLVMDRLHGPTLLGAMLTGGVDAAEAGRVTAGLQDRLHALPAPGGGALLHLDLHPDNIVMTAAGPVLIDWTNAREGEADLDVAMTALILAQVSLAGVFPPPVPALAAAGLDGFLAHTGGDPVRLLDGAVGLRADDPNLAPQEEAVLAGAADRVRERAAAVRPAD
;
A
#
# COMPACT_ATOMS: atom_id res chain seq x y z
N MET A 1 -11.98 -5.35 -32.79
CA MET A 1 -11.06 -4.53 -31.97
C MET A 1 -9.85 -5.38 -31.66
N THR A 2 -8.65 -4.98 -32.05
CA THR A 2 -7.41 -5.68 -31.69
C THR A 2 -7.29 -5.68 -30.16
N PRO A 3 -6.99 -6.81 -29.50
CA PRO A 3 -6.80 -6.80 -28.05
C PRO A 3 -5.64 -5.87 -27.72
N GLN A 4 -5.90 -4.84 -26.94
CA GLN A 4 -4.85 -3.96 -26.45
C GLN A 4 -3.98 -4.75 -25.45
N THR A 5 -2.67 -4.77 -25.66
CA THR A 5 -1.75 -5.35 -24.70
C THR A 5 -1.75 -4.48 -23.43
N PRO A 6 -1.98 -5.05 -22.24
CA PRO A 6 -1.97 -4.27 -21.01
C PRO A 6 -0.56 -3.69 -20.77
N LEU A 7 -0.49 -2.47 -20.21
CA LEU A 7 0.74 -1.86 -19.71
C LEU A 7 1.27 -2.61 -18.49
N ALA A 8 0.34 -3.08 -17.65
CA ALA A 8 0.62 -3.86 -16.46
C ALA A 8 -0.54 -4.82 -16.21
N SER A 9 -0.23 -5.96 -15.63
CA SER A 9 -1.20 -6.93 -15.16
C SER A 9 -0.92 -7.22 -13.70
N GLY A 10 -1.81 -6.76 -12.83
CA GLY A 10 -1.79 -7.08 -11.41
C GLY A 10 -2.50 -8.41 -11.13
N ARG A 11 -2.71 -8.71 -9.85
CA ARG A 11 -3.42 -9.90 -9.40
C ARG A 11 -4.91 -9.86 -9.80
N ASP A 12 -5.58 -8.73 -9.59
CA ASP A 12 -7.03 -8.60 -9.71
C ASP A 12 -7.47 -7.75 -10.90
N ALA A 13 -6.56 -7.02 -11.55
CA ALA A 13 -6.89 -6.10 -12.63
C ALA A 13 -5.78 -6.01 -13.70
N ASP A 14 -6.20 -5.63 -14.90
CA ASP A 14 -5.33 -5.26 -16.02
C ASP A 14 -5.38 -3.75 -16.25
N VAL A 15 -4.23 -3.15 -16.54
CA VAL A 15 -4.10 -1.71 -16.80
C VAL A 15 -3.72 -1.48 -18.25
N PHE A 16 -4.50 -0.66 -18.95
CA PHE A 16 -4.34 -0.34 -20.35
C PHE A 16 -4.06 1.15 -20.54
N ALA A 17 -3.16 1.53 -21.46
CA ALA A 17 -3.03 2.91 -21.86
C ALA A 17 -4.26 3.35 -22.64
N LEU A 18 -4.85 4.49 -22.27
CA LEU A 18 -5.86 5.17 -23.10
C LEU A 18 -5.22 6.25 -23.98
N ASP A 19 -4.36 7.06 -23.38
CA ASP A 19 -3.60 8.12 -24.01
C ASP A 19 -2.30 8.40 -23.23
N GLY A 20 -1.64 9.54 -23.46
CA GLY A 20 -0.40 9.91 -22.74
C GLY A 20 -0.56 10.02 -21.25
N ASP A 21 -1.72 10.48 -20.78
CA ASP A 21 -1.94 10.94 -19.41
C ASP A 21 -2.96 10.11 -18.63
N ARG A 22 -3.64 9.15 -19.29
CA ARG A 22 -4.69 8.34 -18.67
C ARG A 22 -4.50 6.86 -18.92
N VAL A 23 -4.93 6.07 -17.94
CA VAL A 23 -5.03 4.62 -18.01
C VAL A 23 -6.46 4.17 -17.72
N LEU A 24 -6.80 3.01 -18.25
CA LEU A 24 -7.97 2.24 -17.89
C LEU A 24 -7.52 1.02 -17.09
N ARG A 25 -7.98 0.89 -15.85
CA ARG A 25 -7.86 -0.32 -15.05
C ARG A 25 -9.16 -1.11 -15.13
N ARG A 26 -9.09 -2.37 -15.47
CA ARG A 26 -10.23 -3.28 -15.58
C ARG A 26 -10.13 -4.38 -14.55
N ASN A 27 -11.11 -4.48 -13.67
CA ASN A 27 -11.21 -5.58 -12.71
C ASN A 27 -11.59 -6.87 -13.45
N ARG A 28 -10.81 -7.94 -13.23
CA ARG A 28 -11.03 -9.24 -13.91
C ARG A 28 -12.25 -9.98 -13.42
N ASP A 29 -12.65 -9.77 -12.17
CA ASP A 29 -13.83 -10.37 -11.55
C ASP A 29 -15.14 -9.69 -11.94
N GLY A 30 -15.08 -8.61 -12.74
CA GLY A 30 -16.22 -7.85 -13.21
C GLY A 30 -16.85 -6.91 -12.16
N ARG A 31 -16.31 -6.83 -10.93
CA ARG A 31 -16.83 -5.94 -9.90
C ARG A 31 -16.55 -4.49 -10.23
N SER A 32 -17.52 -3.64 -9.90
CA SER A 32 -17.37 -2.19 -10.07
C SER A 32 -16.38 -1.62 -9.05
N PRO A 33 -15.41 -0.79 -9.49
CA PRO A 33 -14.47 -0.07 -8.61
C PRO A 33 -15.08 1.21 -8.02
N ALA A 34 -16.41 1.37 -8.00
CA ALA A 34 -17.06 2.62 -7.60
C ALA A 34 -16.75 3.04 -6.16
N ALA A 35 -16.66 2.08 -5.22
CA ALA A 35 -16.31 2.39 -3.82
C ALA A 35 -14.88 2.91 -3.72
N GLU A 36 -13.93 2.25 -4.37
CA GLU A 36 -12.54 2.69 -4.47
C GLU A 36 -12.43 4.07 -5.12
N ALA A 37 -13.11 4.27 -6.24
CA ALA A 37 -13.15 5.55 -6.95
C ALA A 37 -13.68 6.70 -6.07
N ALA A 38 -14.66 6.42 -5.21
CA ALA A 38 -15.19 7.40 -4.26
C ALA A 38 -14.14 7.79 -3.21
N VAL A 39 -13.38 6.83 -2.65
CA VAL A 39 -12.28 7.11 -1.73
C VAL A 39 -11.19 7.92 -2.44
N MET A 40 -10.77 7.52 -3.65
CA MET A 40 -9.76 8.24 -4.44
C MET A 40 -10.19 9.69 -4.73
N ALA A 41 -11.46 9.90 -5.10
CA ALA A 41 -11.99 11.25 -5.33
C ALA A 41 -11.99 12.08 -4.04
N HIS A 42 -12.33 11.49 -2.90
CA HIS A 42 -12.28 12.14 -1.61
C HIS A 42 -10.87 12.58 -1.24
N VAL A 43 -9.89 11.67 -1.27
CA VAL A 43 -8.51 11.97 -0.86
C VAL A 43 -7.85 12.98 -1.80
N THR A 44 -8.07 12.86 -3.12
CA THR A 44 -7.54 13.85 -4.10
C THR A 44 -8.19 15.22 -3.96
N GLY A 45 -9.49 15.27 -3.60
CA GLY A 45 -10.21 16.51 -3.28
C GLY A 45 -9.63 17.26 -2.08
N HIS A 46 -8.96 16.55 -1.17
CA HIS A 46 -8.24 17.11 -0.02
C HIS A 46 -6.72 17.30 -0.25
N GLY A 47 -6.25 17.16 -1.50
CA GLY A 47 -4.85 17.38 -1.87
C GLY A 47 -3.90 16.24 -1.49
N PHE A 48 -4.43 15.05 -1.20
CA PHE A 48 -3.61 13.86 -0.99
C PHE A 48 -3.10 13.32 -2.34
N PRO A 49 -1.85 12.83 -2.43
CA PRO A 49 -1.27 12.33 -3.66
C PRO A 49 -1.81 10.91 -3.99
N ALA A 50 -2.87 10.87 -4.77
CA ALA A 50 -3.46 9.69 -5.38
C ALA A 50 -3.82 10.00 -6.85
N PRO A 51 -3.98 9.00 -7.74
CA PRO A 51 -4.42 9.23 -9.10
C PRO A 51 -5.82 9.84 -9.12
N ARG A 52 -6.05 10.84 -9.96
CA ARG A 52 -7.41 11.40 -10.15
C ARG A 52 -8.25 10.40 -10.92
N VAL A 53 -9.48 10.20 -10.47
CA VAL A 53 -10.49 9.42 -11.18
C VAL A 53 -11.16 10.30 -12.21
N HIS A 54 -11.27 9.80 -13.45
CA HIS A 54 -11.95 10.48 -14.55
C HIS A 54 -13.31 9.85 -14.86
N ALA A 55 -13.44 8.52 -14.79
CA ALA A 55 -14.67 7.80 -15.04
C ALA A 55 -14.68 6.42 -14.38
N VAL A 56 -15.86 5.92 -14.10
CA VAL A 56 -16.16 4.52 -13.72
C VAL A 56 -17.26 4.02 -14.64
N ASP A 57 -17.04 2.87 -15.30
CA ASP A 57 -18.04 2.21 -16.15
C ASP A 57 -17.95 0.69 -15.97
N GLY A 58 -18.98 0.11 -15.33
CA GLY A 58 -18.97 -1.30 -14.98
C GLY A 58 -17.76 -1.70 -14.14
N ALA A 59 -16.87 -2.53 -14.68
CA ALA A 59 -15.64 -2.99 -14.05
C ALA A 59 -14.41 -2.09 -14.36
N ASP A 60 -14.61 -1.02 -15.14
CA ASP A 60 -13.56 -0.16 -15.66
C ASP A 60 -13.42 1.11 -14.81
N LEU A 61 -12.17 1.46 -14.46
CA LEU A 61 -11.77 2.70 -13.81
C LEU A 61 -10.81 3.44 -14.72
N VAL A 62 -11.20 4.65 -15.14
CA VAL A 62 -10.31 5.57 -15.87
C VAL A 62 -9.69 6.55 -14.88
N MET A 63 -8.38 6.61 -14.83
CA MET A 63 -7.62 7.45 -13.89
C MET A 63 -6.34 8.00 -14.51
N ASP A 64 -5.67 8.91 -13.80
CA ASP A 64 -4.39 9.47 -14.21
C ASP A 64 -3.36 8.36 -14.43
N ARG A 65 -2.57 8.49 -15.51
CA ARG A 65 -1.37 7.69 -15.72
C ARG A 65 -0.22 8.27 -14.94
N LEU A 66 0.37 7.50 -14.07
CA LEU A 66 1.55 7.90 -13.33
C LEU A 66 2.82 7.52 -14.10
N HIS A 67 3.82 8.38 -14.05
CA HIS A 67 5.13 8.16 -14.68
C HIS A 67 6.21 8.14 -13.59
N GLY A 68 6.92 7.02 -13.48
CA GLY A 68 7.98 6.79 -12.51
C GLY A 68 8.04 5.33 -12.08
N PRO A 69 9.10 4.91 -11.40
CA PRO A 69 9.18 3.60 -10.78
C PRO A 69 8.30 3.54 -9.54
N THR A 70 7.93 2.34 -9.09
CA THR A 70 7.44 2.18 -7.71
C THR A 70 8.57 2.49 -6.73
N LEU A 71 8.24 2.79 -5.47
CA LEU A 71 9.24 2.99 -4.43
C LEU A 71 10.09 1.73 -4.25
N LEU A 72 9.48 0.53 -4.34
CA LEU A 72 10.22 -0.74 -4.38
C LEU A 72 11.16 -0.79 -5.59
N GLY A 73 10.72 -0.42 -6.78
CA GLY A 73 11.56 -0.33 -7.97
C GLY A 73 12.75 0.63 -7.81
N ALA A 74 12.53 1.77 -7.16
CA ALA A 74 13.58 2.72 -6.83
C ALA A 74 14.58 2.15 -5.79
N MET A 75 14.11 1.39 -4.79
CA MET A 75 14.97 0.69 -3.84
C MET A 75 15.82 -0.38 -4.53
N LEU A 76 15.23 -1.17 -5.43
CA LEU A 76 15.93 -2.24 -6.16
C LEU A 76 17.05 -1.71 -7.06
N THR A 77 16.91 -0.49 -7.56
CA THR A 77 17.93 0.18 -8.40
C THR A 77 18.90 1.04 -7.60
N GLY A 78 18.78 1.10 -6.27
CA GLY A 78 19.62 1.91 -5.40
C GLY A 78 19.35 3.42 -5.46
N GLY A 79 18.23 3.83 -6.05
CA GLY A 79 17.81 5.24 -6.12
C GLY A 79 17.23 5.76 -4.80
N VAL A 80 16.71 4.86 -3.95
CA VAL A 80 16.21 5.16 -2.60
C VAL A 80 16.71 4.06 -1.66
N ASP A 81 17.26 4.44 -0.50
CA ASP A 81 17.59 3.45 0.52
C ASP A 81 16.35 2.98 1.31
N ALA A 82 16.48 1.85 2.00
CA ALA A 82 15.34 1.22 2.67
C ALA A 82 14.82 2.04 3.87
N ALA A 83 15.68 2.77 4.60
CA ALA A 83 15.27 3.60 5.71
C ALA A 83 14.45 4.81 5.21
N GLU A 84 14.91 5.44 4.13
CA GLU A 84 14.19 6.52 3.46
C GLU A 84 12.85 6.03 2.88
N ALA A 85 12.80 4.82 2.29
CA ALA A 85 11.56 4.23 1.83
C ALA A 85 10.56 4.02 2.98
N GLY A 86 11.01 3.55 4.15
CA GLY A 86 10.20 3.46 5.36
C GLY A 86 9.67 4.82 5.80
N ARG A 87 10.52 5.86 5.80
CA ARG A 87 10.13 7.24 6.13
C ARG A 87 9.08 7.80 5.15
N VAL A 88 9.24 7.58 3.85
CA VAL A 88 8.26 8.00 2.83
C VAL A 88 6.92 7.31 3.05
N THR A 89 6.93 5.99 3.32
CA THR A 89 5.73 5.20 3.59
C THR A 89 5.00 5.72 4.83
N ALA A 90 5.71 5.94 5.95
CA ALA A 90 5.15 6.51 7.18
C ALA A 90 4.55 7.90 6.95
N GLY A 91 5.28 8.78 6.27
CA GLY A 91 4.80 10.14 5.99
C GLY A 91 3.55 10.20 5.09
N LEU A 92 3.40 9.27 4.13
CA LEU A 92 2.17 9.15 3.36
C LEU A 92 1.01 8.67 4.23
N GLN A 93 1.23 7.66 5.07
CA GLN A 93 0.22 7.12 5.97
C GLN A 93 -0.26 8.15 6.98
N ASP A 94 0.65 8.87 7.64
CA ASP A 94 0.30 9.94 8.59
C ASP A 94 -0.52 11.05 7.92
N ARG A 95 -0.17 11.42 6.68
CA ARG A 95 -0.94 12.39 5.91
C ARG A 95 -2.33 11.87 5.53
N LEU A 96 -2.47 10.58 5.22
CA LEU A 96 -3.76 9.96 4.92
C LEU A 96 -4.65 9.99 6.16
N HIS A 97 -4.13 9.59 7.31
CA HIS A 97 -4.87 9.55 8.57
C HIS A 97 -5.27 10.95 9.08
N ALA A 98 -4.56 11.99 8.66
CA ALA A 98 -4.90 13.39 9.00
C ALA A 98 -6.05 13.96 8.15
N LEU A 99 -6.49 13.27 7.09
CA LEU A 99 -7.62 13.72 6.28
C LEU A 99 -8.95 13.53 7.04
N PRO A 100 -9.92 14.43 6.81
CA PRO A 100 -11.26 14.24 7.37
C PRO A 100 -11.90 12.99 6.76
N ALA A 101 -12.42 12.11 7.62
CA ALA A 101 -13.18 10.93 7.22
C ALA A 101 -14.68 11.17 7.45
N PRO A 102 -15.55 10.91 6.47
CA PRO A 102 -17.00 11.16 6.57
C PRO A 102 -17.68 10.49 7.78
N GLY A 103 -17.23 9.29 8.18
CA GLY A 103 -17.73 8.54 9.33
C GLY A 103 -17.07 8.88 10.67
N GLY A 104 -16.06 9.77 10.69
CA GLY A 104 -15.40 10.26 11.92
C GLY A 104 -14.23 9.42 12.43
N GLY A 105 -13.80 8.39 11.68
CA GLY A 105 -12.56 7.65 11.92
C GLY A 105 -11.36 8.25 11.17
N ALA A 106 -10.35 7.46 10.90
CA ALA A 106 -9.31 7.74 9.92
C ALA A 106 -9.61 7.04 8.59
N LEU A 107 -9.08 7.57 7.49
CA LEU A 107 -9.04 6.84 6.23
C LEU A 107 -7.87 5.87 6.25
N LEU A 108 -8.13 4.59 6.03
CA LEU A 108 -7.16 3.52 6.03
C LEU A 108 -6.93 3.03 4.60
N HIS A 109 -5.69 2.67 4.27
CA HIS A 109 -5.34 2.04 3.00
C HIS A 109 -5.39 0.51 3.06
N LEU A 110 -4.89 -0.06 4.15
CA LEU A 110 -4.82 -1.49 4.50
C LEU A 110 -3.99 -2.38 3.55
N ASP A 111 -3.27 -1.76 2.62
CA ASP A 111 -2.30 -2.45 1.76
C ASP A 111 -1.14 -1.51 1.40
N LEU A 112 -0.74 -0.63 2.32
CA LEU A 112 0.33 0.32 2.09
C LEU A 112 1.70 -0.36 2.20
N HIS A 113 2.40 -0.44 1.08
CA HIS A 113 3.77 -0.95 0.98
C HIS A 113 4.51 -0.28 -0.19
N PRO A 114 5.86 -0.40 -0.29
CA PRO A 114 6.64 0.33 -1.28
C PRO A 114 6.27 0.09 -2.75
N ASP A 115 5.64 -1.05 -3.08
CA ASP A 115 5.20 -1.31 -4.47
C ASP A 115 3.89 -0.60 -4.83
N ASN A 116 3.12 -0.16 -3.81
CA ASN A 116 1.92 0.67 -3.97
C ASN A 116 2.20 2.19 -3.89
N ILE A 117 3.46 2.60 -3.97
CA ILE A 117 3.87 4.01 -4.01
C ILE A 117 4.64 4.26 -5.30
N VAL A 118 4.14 5.12 -6.19
CA VAL A 118 4.83 5.52 -7.43
C VAL A 118 5.62 6.80 -7.18
N MET A 119 6.91 6.78 -7.48
CA MET A 119 7.82 7.91 -7.36
C MET A 119 7.75 8.76 -8.63
N THR A 120 6.90 9.78 -8.64
CA THR A 120 6.75 10.71 -9.77
C THR A 120 7.69 11.91 -9.65
N ALA A 121 7.83 12.70 -10.72
CA ALA A 121 8.58 13.97 -10.68
C ALA A 121 7.99 14.98 -9.68
N ALA A 122 6.69 14.86 -9.34
CA ALA A 122 6.01 15.71 -8.35
C ALA A 122 6.08 15.17 -6.92
N GLY A 123 6.65 13.98 -6.73
CA GLY A 123 6.75 13.28 -5.44
C GLY A 123 6.04 11.92 -5.43
N PRO A 124 5.97 11.28 -4.26
CA PRO A 124 5.36 9.98 -4.11
C PRO A 124 3.83 10.07 -4.21
N VAL A 125 3.23 9.10 -4.94
CA VAL A 125 1.79 8.98 -5.17
C VAL A 125 1.35 7.58 -4.77
N LEU A 126 0.34 7.47 -3.90
CA LEU A 126 -0.21 6.21 -3.40
C LEU A 126 -1.24 5.65 -4.38
N ILE A 127 -1.13 4.35 -4.71
CA ILE A 127 -2.01 3.63 -5.63
C ILE A 127 -2.62 2.40 -4.94
N ASP A 128 -3.58 1.76 -5.60
CA ASP A 128 -4.27 0.54 -5.16
C ASP A 128 -5.12 0.72 -3.91
N TRP A 129 -6.23 1.42 -4.08
CA TRP A 129 -7.17 1.78 -3.01
C TRP A 129 -8.27 0.74 -2.79
N THR A 130 -8.11 -0.48 -3.32
CA THR A 130 -9.13 -1.53 -3.30
C THR A 130 -9.57 -1.91 -1.89
N ASN A 131 -8.63 -1.91 -0.92
CA ASN A 131 -8.88 -2.26 0.49
C ASN A 131 -9.25 -1.05 1.37
N ALA A 132 -9.27 0.15 0.79
CA ALA A 132 -9.43 1.38 1.56
C ALA A 132 -10.80 1.49 2.22
N ARG A 133 -10.81 1.92 3.47
CA ARG A 133 -12.03 2.14 4.27
C ARG A 133 -11.76 3.07 5.45
N GLU A 134 -12.80 3.43 6.17
CA GLU A 134 -12.66 4.14 7.43
C GLU A 134 -12.43 3.17 8.60
N GLY A 135 -11.69 3.64 9.62
CA GLY A 135 -11.41 2.86 10.81
C GLY A 135 -10.45 3.54 11.78
N GLU A 136 -9.85 2.75 12.65
CA GLU A 136 -8.83 3.21 13.59
C GLU A 136 -7.45 3.27 12.91
N ALA A 137 -6.78 4.41 12.97
CA ALA A 137 -5.48 4.64 12.31
C ALA A 137 -4.43 3.57 12.63
N ASP A 138 -4.34 3.13 13.87
CA ASP A 138 -3.36 2.13 14.29
C ASP A 138 -3.56 0.76 13.63
N LEU A 139 -4.77 0.45 13.12
CA LEU A 139 -4.98 -0.78 12.35
C LEU A 139 -4.23 -0.74 11.02
N ASP A 140 -4.22 0.41 10.34
CA ASP A 140 -3.49 0.62 9.10
C ASP A 140 -1.97 0.64 9.32
N VAL A 141 -1.53 1.26 10.44
CA VAL A 141 -0.12 1.26 10.85
C VAL A 141 0.36 -0.17 11.13
N ALA A 142 -0.44 -0.95 11.88
CA ALA A 142 -0.14 -2.35 12.16
C ALA A 142 -0.11 -3.20 10.89
N MET A 143 -1.04 -2.97 9.94
CA MET A 143 -1.10 -3.69 8.67
C MET A 143 0.15 -3.41 7.82
N THR A 144 0.56 -2.15 7.67
CA THR A 144 1.78 -1.79 6.95
C THR A 144 3.02 -2.45 7.56
N ALA A 145 3.17 -2.39 8.90
CA ALA A 145 4.26 -3.04 9.60
C ALA A 145 4.25 -4.57 9.41
N LEU A 146 3.06 -5.19 9.48
CA LEU A 146 2.86 -6.63 9.29
C LEU A 146 3.25 -7.06 7.86
N ILE A 147 2.82 -6.33 6.83
CA ILE A 147 3.17 -6.62 5.42
C ILE A 147 4.70 -6.58 5.23
N LEU A 148 5.37 -5.54 5.72
CA LEU A 148 6.83 -5.43 5.61
C LEU A 148 7.55 -6.57 6.34
N ALA A 149 7.11 -6.92 7.56
CA ALA A 149 7.64 -8.04 8.31
C ALA A 149 7.39 -9.38 7.60
N GLN A 150 6.20 -9.59 7.05
CA GLN A 150 5.80 -10.79 6.31
C GLN A 150 6.67 -11.00 5.06
N VAL A 151 6.84 -9.96 4.23
CA VAL A 151 7.69 -10.00 3.03
C VAL A 151 9.14 -10.36 3.39
N SER A 152 9.64 -9.88 4.54
CA SER A 152 10.99 -10.19 5.01
C SER A 152 11.19 -11.66 5.44
N LEU A 153 10.09 -12.41 5.69
CA LEU A 153 10.11 -13.78 6.24
C LEU A 153 9.61 -14.84 5.26
N ALA A 154 8.75 -14.50 4.33
CA ALA A 154 7.96 -15.46 3.54
C ALA A 154 8.78 -16.39 2.63
N GLY A 155 10.02 -16.05 2.30
CA GLY A 155 10.92 -16.89 1.49
C GLY A 155 10.52 -17.05 0.01
N VAL A 156 9.42 -16.41 -0.41
CA VAL A 156 8.92 -16.46 -1.81
C VAL A 156 9.43 -15.31 -2.66
N PHE A 157 9.97 -14.29 -2.03
CA PHE A 157 10.51 -13.11 -2.71
C PHE A 157 12.00 -13.28 -3.00
N PRO A 158 12.47 -12.95 -4.22
CA PRO A 158 13.88 -13.07 -4.55
C PRO A 158 14.71 -12.00 -3.82
N PRO A 159 16.02 -12.28 -3.56
CA PRO A 159 16.94 -11.23 -3.11
C PRO A 159 16.97 -10.06 -4.11
N PRO A 160 17.09 -8.79 -3.64
CA PRO A 160 17.28 -8.37 -2.24
C PRO A 160 15.99 -8.03 -1.49
N VAL A 161 14.79 -8.33 -2.05
CA VAL A 161 13.48 -7.88 -1.54
C VAL A 161 13.28 -8.14 -0.03
N PRO A 162 13.56 -9.36 0.52
CA PRO A 162 13.38 -9.60 1.95
C PRO A 162 14.25 -8.70 2.84
N ALA A 163 15.50 -8.44 2.44
CA ALA A 163 16.40 -7.57 3.19
C ALA A 163 15.94 -6.10 3.14
N LEU A 164 15.48 -5.64 1.98
CA LEU A 164 14.91 -4.30 1.81
C LEU A 164 13.63 -4.12 2.64
N ALA A 165 12.77 -5.14 2.68
CA ALA A 165 11.55 -5.10 3.49
C ALA A 165 11.86 -5.04 4.99
N ALA A 166 12.85 -5.79 5.48
CA ALA A 166 13.28 -5.75 6.87
C ALA A 166 13.84 -4.37 7.26
N ALA A 167 14.70 -3.78 6.43
CA ALA A 167 15.25 -2.45 6.69
C ALA A 167 14.19 -1.35 6.50
N GLY A 168 13.26 -1.52 5.56
CA GLY A 168 12.12 -0.62 5.36
C GLY A 168 11.17 -0.62 6.55
N LEU A 169 10.96 -1.78 7.20
CA LEU A 169 10.20 -1.89 8.45
C LEU A 169 10.83 -1.03 9.55
N ASP A 170 12.13 -1.10 9.73
CA ASP A 170 12.83 -0.28 10.74
C ASP A 170 12.65 1.22 10.46
N GLY A 171 12.83 1.61 9.20
CA GLY A 171 12.60 3.00 8.77
C GLY A 171 11.15 3.46 8.97
N PHE A 172 10.17 2.58 8.69
CA PHE A 172 8.76 2.86 8.92
C PHE A 172 8.45 3.04 10.40
N LEU A 173 8.87 2.09 11.25
CA LEU A 173 8.65 2.12 12.68
C LEU A 173 9.30 3.33 13.37
N ALA A 174 10.43 3.81 12.84
CA ALA A 174 11.10 5.01 13.36
C ALA A 174 10.34 6.32 13.07
N HIS A 175 9.44 6.34 12.09
CA HIS A 175 8.83 7.57 11.60
C HIS A 175 7.30 7.61 11.65
N THR A 176 6.61 6.46 11.78
CA THR A 176 5.14 6.44 11.86
C THR A 176 4.64 7.11 13.13
N GLY A 177 3.57 7.93 13.01
CA GLY A 177 2.94 8.62 14.14
C GLY A 177 2.05 7.74 15.01
N GLY A 178 1.55 6.59 14.46
CA GLY A 178 0.64 5.68 15.16
C GLY A 178 1.35 4.56 15.94
N ASP A 179 0.56 3.71 16.60
CA ASP A 179 1.05 2.55 17.35
C ASP A 179 0.94 1.27 16.50
N PRO A 180 2.07 0.68 16.02
CA PRO A 180 2.07 -0.51 15.18
C PRO A 180 1.68 -1.80 15.92
N VAL A 181 1.59 -1.77 17.26
CA VAL A 181 1.34 -2.97 18.09
C VAL A 181 -0.10 -3.00 18.63
N ARG A 182 -0.71 -1.84 18.88
CA ARG A 182 -2.02 -1.74 19.54
C ARG A 182 -3.12 -2.57 18.86
N LEU A 183 -3.17 -2.58 17.52
CA LEU A 183 -4.17 -3.33 16.74
C LEU A 183 -3.55 -4.43 15.86
N LEU A 184 -2.34 -4.87 16.19
CA LEU A 184 -1.60 -5.85 15.39
C LEU A 184 -2.33 -7.19 15.24
N ASP A 185 -2.97 -7.68 16.30
CA ASP A 185 -3.73 -8.94 16.23
C ASP A 185 -4.95 -8.82 15.31
N GLY A 186 -5.57 -7.64 15.26
CA GLY A 186 -6.62 -7.33 14.30
C GLY A 186 -6.10 -7.30 12.85
N ALA A 187 -4.91 -6.73 12.64
CA ALA A 187 -4.26 -6.73 11.32
C ALA A 187 -3.90 -8.16 10.87
N VAL A 188 -3.41 -9.01 11.78
CA VAL A 188 -3.14 -10.44 11.50
C VAL A 188 -4.42 -11.16 11.07
N GLY A 189 -5.54 -10.96 11.78
CA GLY A 189 -6.83 -11.55 11.40
C GLY A 189 -7.29 -11.12 10.02
N LEU A 190 -7.25 -9.82 9.73
CA LEU A 190 -7.62 -9.29 8.41
C LEU A 190 -6.71 -9.82 7.29
N ARG A 191 -5.41 -9.96 7.57
CA ARG A 191 -4.45 -10.47 6.58
C ARG A 191 -4.65 -11.96 6.33
N ALA A 192 -5.01 -12.75 7.37
CA ALA A 192 -5.31 -14.16 7.24
C ALA A 192 -6.60 -14.43 6.45
N ASP A 193 -7.57 -13.49 6.49
CA ASP A 193 -8.82 -13.56 5.73
C ASP A 193 -8.67 -13.12 4.26
N ASP A 194 -7.48 -12.65 3.82
CA ASP A 194 -7.24 -12.25 2.43
C ASP A 194 -7.23 -13.49 1.53
N PRO A 195 -8.21 -13.65 0.61
CA PRO A 195 -8.30 -14.81 -0.28
C PRO A 195 -7.11 -14.93 -1.25
N ASN A 196 -6.34 -13.86 -1.40
CA ASN A 196 -5.19 -13.80 -2.27
C ASN A 196 -3.86 -14.09 -1.55
N LEU A 197 -3.90 -14.36 -0.25
CA LEU A 197 -2.70 -14.66 0.54
C LEU A 197 -2.11 -16.01 0.12
N ALA A 198 -0.83 -16.01 -0.27
CA ALA A 198 -0.16 -17.25 -0.61
C ALA A 198 0.08 -18.12 0.65
N PRO A 199 0.03 -19.47 0.56
CA PRO A 199 0.26 -20.34 1.73
C PRO A 199 1.59 -20.08 2.46
N GLN A 200 2.63 -19.69 1.74
CA GLN A 200 3.94 -19.37 2.32
C GLN A 200 3.92 -18.04 3.07
N GLU A 201 3.08 -17.10 2.64
CA GLU A 201 2.86 -15.82 3.32
C GLU A 201 2.02 -16.02 4.58
N GLU A 202 0.99 -16.87 4.50
CA GLU A 202 0.16 -17.25 5.65
C GLU A 202 0.98 -17.94 6.74
N ALA A 203 1.83 -18.89 6.35
CA ALA A 203 2.66 -19.65 7.29
C ALA A 203 3.59 -18.79 8.17
N VAL A 204 3.91 -17.57 7.75
CA VAL A 204 4.81 -16.68 8.50
C VAL A 204 4.10 -15.55 9.25
N LEU A 205 2.77 -15.46 9.20
CA LEU A 205 2.02 -14.34 9.82
C LEU A 205 2.31 -14.18 11.31
N ALA A 206 2.32 -15.27 12.09
CA ALA A 206 2.63 -15.21 13.52
C ALA A 206 4.06 -14.70 13.76
N GLY A 207 5.05 -15.23 13.03
CA GLY A 207 6.44 -14.77 13.10
C GLY A 207 6.62 -13.32 12.63
N ALA A 208 5.80 -12.86 11.66
CA ALA A 208 5.79 -11.47 11.22
C ALA A 208 5.26 -10.55 12.32
N ALA A 209 4.18 -10.93 13.00
CA ALA A 209 3.65 -10.18 14.13
C ALA A 209 4.67 -10.09 15.29
N ASP A 210 5.35 -11.19 15.62
CA ASP A 210 6.40 -11.18 16.65
C ASP A 210 7.56 -10.26 16.23
N ARG A 211 7.97 -10.28 14.96
CA ARG A 211 8.98 -9.36 14.44
C ARG A 211 8.55 -7.89 14.57
N VAL A 212 7.29 -7.56 14.28
CA VAL A 212 6.77 -6.19 14.48
C VAL A 212 6.92 -5.77 15.94
N ARG A 213 6.51 -6.62 16.90
CA ARG A 213 6.63 -6.34 18.34
C ARG A 213 8.08 -6.11 18.77
N GLU A 214 8.98 -6.99 18.36
CA GLU A 214 10.42 -6.89 18.65
C GLU A 214 11.04 -5.61 18.09
N ARG A 215 10.76 -5.31 16.83
CA ARG A 215 11.36 -4.14 16.16
C ARG A 215 10.76 -2.85 16.67
N ALA A 216 9.45 -2.79 16.94
CA ALA A 216 8.81 -1.62 17.54
C ALA A 216 9.41 -1.30 18.91
N ALA A 217 9.62 -2.31 19.77
CA ALA A 217 10.27 -2.12 21.07
C ALA A 217 11.73 -1.66 20.98
N ALA A 218 12.45 -2.08 19.92
CA ALA A 218 13.85 -1.68 19.70
C ALA A 218 14.00 -0.25 19.19
N VAL A 219 13.05 0.22 18.35
CA VAL A 219 13.09 1.55 17.73
C VAL A 219 12.43 2.61 18.63
N ARG A 220 11.45 2.20 19.44
CA ARG A 220 10.70 3.05 20.39
C ARG A 220 10.81 2.46 21.78
N PRO A 221 11.98 2.57 22.46
CA PRO A 221 12.09 2.07 23.82
C PRO A 221 11.03 2.76 24.71
N ALA A 222 10.37 1.99 25.58
CA ALA A 222 9.45 2.56 26.55
C ALA A 222 10.22 3.54 27.46
N ASP A 223 9.67 4.74 27.62
CA ASP A 223 10.18 5.75 28.55
C ASP A 223 10.09 5.25 30.01
#